data_6e0a2848c440b795efa5329b152c8ac5
#
_entry.id   6e0a2848c440b795efa5329b152c8ac5
#
_cell.length_a   1.000
_cell.length_b   1.000
_cell.length_c   1.000
_cell.angle_alpha   90.00
_cell.angle_beta   90.00
_cell.angle_gamma   90.00
#
_symmetry.space_group_name_H-M   'P 1'
#
loop_
_entity.id
_entity.type
_entity.pdbx_description
1 polymer ?
#
loop_
_entity_poly.entity_id
_entity_poly.type
_entity_poly.pdbx_seq_one_letter_code
_entity_poly.pdbx_strand_id
1 'polypeptide(L)'
;ICAALGLTGLAGGAAVAGCCAQMVGFAAMSFKENGVGGLISQGLGTSMLQMGNIVRNPRIWIPPTLASAITGPIATCIFGMTMDGAAISSGMGTCGLVGPIGVYTGWLANIETGIMPAITAFDWLGMLLICIVLPAILSIVFGNLLRKMGWIKEGDLKLESADDIARANSEA
;
A
#
# COMPACT_ATOMS: atom_id res chain seq x y z
N ILE A 1 -9.67 -0.70 -12.98
CA ILE A 1 -10.94 -0.20 -12.43
C ILE A 1 -10.84 1.31 -12.21
N CYS A 2 -9.88 1.84 -11.44
CA CYS A 2 -9.76 3.29 -11.14
C CYS A 2 -9.70 4.15 -12.40
N ALA A 3 -8.91 3.75 -13.40
CA ALA A 3 -8.83 4.46 -14.69
C ALA A 3 -10.15 4.42 -15.47
N ALA A 4 -10.84 3.27 -15.47
CA ALA A 4 -12.11 3.11 -16.18
C ALA A 4 -13.26 3.91 -15.55
N LEU A 5 -13.22 4.10 -14.24
CA LEU A 5 -14.20 4.89 -13.48
C LEU A 5 -13.82 6.37 -13.35
N GLY A 6 -12.65 6.78 -13.87
CA GLY A 6 -12.16 8.15 -13.71
C GLY A 6 -11.99 8.55 -12.23
N LEU A 7 -11.50 7.65 -11.38
CA LEU A 7 -11.48 7.83 -9.93
C LEU A 7 -10.43 8.85 -9.52
N THR A 8 -10.86 10.07 -9.25
CA THR A 8 -10.05 11.23 -8.82
C THR A 8 -10.66 11.89 -7.58
N GLY A 9 -10.14 13.02 -7.16
CA GLY A 9 -10.61 13.77 -5.99
C GLY A 9 -10.43 13.00 -4.69
N LEU A 10 -11.33 13.18 -3.74
CA LEU A 10 -11.32 12.51 -2.44
C LEU A 10 -11.39 10.98 -2.55
N ALA A 11 -12.21 10.46 -3.49
CA ALA A 11 -12.31 9.02 -3.73
C ALA A 11 -11.00 8.46 -4.26
N GLY A 12 -10.32 9.21 -5.14
CA GLY A 12 -8.96 8.90 -5.61
C GLY A 12 -7.95 8.89 -4.47
N GLY A 13 -8.00 9.88 -3.58
CA GLY A 13 -7.16 9.96 -2.39
C GLY A 13 -7.35 8.76 -1.44
N ALA A 14 -8.59 8.38 -1.17
CA ALA A 14 -8.90 7.18 -0.39
C ALA A 14 -8.35 5.90 -1.05
N ALA A 15 -8.47 5.78 -2.37
CA ALA A 15 -7.95 4.65 -3.12
C ALA A 15 -6.41 4.57 -3.05
N VAL A 16 -5.70 5.70 -3.19
CA VAL A 16 -4.24 5.78 -2.99
C VAL A 16 -3.87 5.30 -1.59
N ALA A 17 -4.53 5.83 -0.54
CA ALA A 17 -4.28 5.44 0.84
C ALA A 17 -4.46 3.93 1.05
N GLY A 18 -5.56 3.37 0.55
CA GLY A 18 -5.84 1.94 0.65
C GLY A 18 -4.82 1.07 -0.11
N CYS A 19 -4.46 1.45 -1.33
CA CYS A 19 -3.45 0.73 -2.11
C CYS A 19 -2.06 0.81 -1.46
N CYS A 20 -1.65 1.98 -0.95
CA CYS A 20 -0.42 2.15 -0.19
C CYS A 20 -0.43 1.26 1.06
N ALA A 21 -1.56 1.19 1.78
CA ALA A 21 -1.68 0.37 2.98
C ALA A 21 -1.51 -1.13 2.68
N GLN A 22 -2.02 -1.62 1.56
CA GLN A 22 -1.79 -3.01 1.14
C GLN A 22 -0.32 -3.26 0.82
N MET A 23 0.32 -2.40 0.04
CA MET A 23 1.70 -2.61 -0.39
C MET A 23 2.70 -2.48 0.76
N VAL A 24 2.65 -1.36 1.47
CA VAL A 24 3.53 -1.09 2.61
C VAL A 24 3.23 -2.05 3.76
N GLY A 25 1.95 -2.41 3.97
CA GLY A 25 1.53 -3.36 4.98
C GLY A 25 2.15 -4.74 4.79
N PHE A 26 2.04 -5.33 3.61
CA PHE A 26 2.68 -6.61 3.30
C PHE A 26 4.19 -6.53 3.36
N ALA A 27 4.79 -5.46 2.83
CA ALA A 27 6.23 -5.24 2.89
C ALA A 27 6.75 -5.22 4.34
N ALA A 28 6.08 -4.47 5.22
CA ALA A 28 6.44 -4.34 6.62
C ALA A 28 6.23 -5.64 7.42
N MET A 29 5.10 -6.34 7.22
CA MET A 29 4.79 -7.60 7.91
C MET A 29 5.73 -8.73 7.54
N SER A 30 6.12 -8.80 6.27
CA SER A 30 6.98 -9.86 5.73
C SER A 30 8.47 -9.58 5.89
N PHE A 31 8.85 -8.45 6.48
CA PHE A 31 10.26 -8.04 6.59
C PHE A 31 11.14 -9.08 7.29
N LYS A 32 10.62 -9.74 8.33
CA LYS A 32 11.36 -10.79 9.06
C LYS A 32 11.67 -12.02 8.17
N GLU A 33 10.83 -12.30 7.20
CA GLU A 33 10.89 -13.50 6.35
C GLU A 33 11.64 -13.22 5.04
N ASN A 34 11.50 -12.00 4.50
CA ASN A 34 12.01 -11.64 3.17
C ASN A 34 13.12 -10.56 3.19
N GLY A 35 13.43 -10.00 4.35
CA GLY A 35 14.47 -8.98 4.50
C GLY A 35 14.23 -7.71 3.67
N VAL A 36 15.32 -7.01 3.35
CA VAL A 36 15.28 -5.74 2.60
C VAL A 36 14.80 -5.96 1.15
N GLY A 37 15.19 -7.08 0.52
CA GLY A 37 14.74 -7.42 -0.83
C GLY A 37 13.21 -7.54 -0.91
N GLY A 38 12.60 -8.23 0.05
CA GLY A 38 11.16 -8.34 0.17
C GLY A 38 10.47 -7.01 0.47
N LEU A 39 11.09 -6.15 1.28
CA LEU A 39 10.59 -4.80 1.56
C LEU A 39 10.50 -3.95 0.29
N ILE A 40 11.55 -3.95 -0.51
CA ILE A 40 11.62 -3.18 -1.77
C ILE A 40 10.67 -3.78 -2.81
N SER A 41 10.72 -5.10 -3.02
CA SER A 41 9.90 -5.76 -4.05
C SER A 41 8.41 -5.63 -3.80
N GLN A 42 7.96 -5.64 -2.55
CA GLN A 42 6.55 -5.49 -2.20
C GLN A 42 6.14 -4.02 -1.99
N GLY A 43 6.99 -3.22 -1.33
CA GLY A 43 6.68 -1.83 -1.01
C GLY A 43 6.76 -0.89 -2.21
N LEU A 44 7.74 -1.08 -3.09
CA LEU A 44 7.91 -0.27 -4.32
C LEU A 44 7.55 -1.04 -5.60
N GLY A 45 7.62 -2.36 -5.58
CA GLY A 45 7.22 -3.20 -6.71
C GLY A 45 5.74 -3.50 -6.67
N THR A 46 5.34 -4.64 -6.09
CA THR A 46 3.94 -5.02 -6.02
C THR A 46 3.65 -5.97 -4.86
N SER A 47 2.55 -5.73 -4.15
CA SER A 47 2.02 -6.67 -3.14
C SER A 47 1.43 -7.96 -3.75
N MET A 48 1.23 -8.01 -5.06
CA MET A 48 0.74 -9.20 -5.74
C MET A 48 1.69 -10.40 -5.62
N LEU A 49 2.96 -10.18 -5.27
CA LEU A 49 3.89 -11.26 -4.92
C LEU A 49 3.39 -12.13 -3.76
N GLN A 50 2.53 -11.60 -2.91
CA GLN A 50 1.91 -12.34 -1.81
C GLN A 50 0.66 -13.13 -2.23
N MET A 51 0.22 -13.06 -3.49
CA MET A 51 -1.02 -13.70 -3.92
C MET A 51 -1.00 -15.21 -3.69
N GLY A 52 0.11 -15.88 -3.98
CA GLY A 52 0.28 -17.31 -3.70
C GLY A 52 0.10 -17.65 -2.22
N ASN A 53 0.66 -16.83 -1.34
CA ASN A 53 0.55 -16.98 0.10
C ASN A 53 -0.88 -16.66 0.59
N ILE A 54 -1.55 -15.65 0.01
CA ILE A 54 -2.94 -15.31 0.32
C ILE A 54 -3.88 -16.48 -0.02
N VAL A 55 -3.66 -17.14 -1.15
CA VAL A 55 -4.46 -18.32 -1.55
C VAL A 55 -4.25 -19.48 -0.57
N ARG A 56 -3.02 -19.69 -0.09
CA ARG A 56 -2.70 -20.73 0.92
C ARG A 56 -3.26 -20.39 2.29
N ASN A 57 -3.14 -19.14 2.73
CA ASN A 57 -3.64 -18.65 4.01
C ASN A 57 -4.26 -17.25 3.87
N PRO A 58 -5.57 -17.13 3.58
CA PRO A 58 -6.22 -15.83 3.36
C PRO A 58 -6.21 -14.92 4.59
N ARG A 59 -5.89 -15.44 5.77
CA ARG A 59 -5.82 -14.65 7.02
C ARG A 59 -4.69 -13.63 7.01
N ILE A 60 -3.64 -13.85 6.20
CA ILE A 60 -2.54 -12.88 6.07
C ILE A 60 -2.97 -11.57 5.40
N TRP A 61 -4.11 -11.55 4.72
CA TRP A 61 -4.67 -10.36 4.10
C TRP A 61 -5.39 -9.43 5.09
N ILE A 62 -5.81 -9.96 6.24
CA ILE A 62 -6.60 -9.20 7.24
C ILE A 62 -5.84 -7.96 7.76
N PRO A 63 -4.57 -8.03 8.21
CA PRO A 63 -3.87 -6.88 8.76
C PRO A 63 -3.75 -5.69 7.82
N PRO A 64 -3.27 -5.83 6.56
CA PRO A 64 -3.21 -4.71 5.63
C PRO A 64 -4.60 -4.18 5.27
N THR A 65 -5.62 -5.03 5.22
CA THR A 65 -7.00 -4.62 4.94
C THR A 65 -7.57 -3.79 6.09
N LEU A 66 -7.36 -4.18 7.34
CA LEU A 66 -7.73 -3.37 8.49
C LEU A 66 -6.95 -2.05 8.54
N ALA A 67 -5.67 -2.07 8.20
CA ALA A 67 -4.88 -0.85 8.08
C ALA A 67 -5.47 0.08 7.01
N SER A 68 -5.86 -0.43 5.83
CA SER A 68 -6.48 0.38 4.77
C SER A 68 -7.85 0.93 5.19
N ALA A 69 -8.64 0.17 5.94
CA ALA A 69 -9.93 0.63 6.48
C ALA A 69 -9.79 1.79 7.49
N ILE A 70 -8.64 1.90 8.14
CA ILE A 70 -8.32 3.01 9.06
C ILE A 70 -7.70 4.19 8.30
N THR A 71 -6.72 3.92 7.42
CA THR A 71 -5.98 4.97 6.71
C THR A 71 -6.85 5.72 5.70
N GLY A 72 -7.81 5.05 5.04
CA GLY A 72 -8.73 5.68 4.08
C GLY A 72 -9.51 6.84 4.68
N PRO A 73 -10.32 6.63 5.75
CA PRO A 73 -11.02 7.71 6.44
C PRO A 73 -10.10 8.79 7.00
N ILE A 74 -8.93 8.42 7.54
CA ILE A 74 -7.95 9.41 8.04
C ILE A 74 -7.45 10.29 6.88
N ALA A 75 -7.13 9.69 5.73
CA ALA A 75 -6.69 10.42 4.55
C ALA A 75 -7.73 11.45 4.09
N THR A 76 -9.00 11.07 4.04
CA THR A 76 -10.07 11.92 3.49
C THR A 76 -10.66 12.88 4.50
N CYS A 77 -10.87 12.45 5.76
CA CYS A 77 -11.56 13.25 6.76
C CYS A 77 -10.62 14.19 7.55
N ILE A 78 -9.36 13.78 7.78
CA ILE A 78 -8.41 14.56 8.56
C ILE A 78 -7.50 15.39 7.67
N PHE A 79 -6.89 14.74 6.66
CA PHE A 79 -5.94 15.42 5.77
C PHE A 79 -6.61 16.00 4.50
N GLY A 80 -7.85 15.63 4.21
CA GLY A 80 -8.52 16.05 2.98
C GLY A 80 -7.73 15.67 1.72
N MET A 81 -6.98 14.56 1.77
CA MET A 81 -6.08 14.15 0.70
C MET A 81 -6.87 13.83 -0.56
N THR A 82 -6.71 14.64 -1.59
CA THR A 82 -7.26 14.40 -2.92
C THR A 82 -6.18 13.87 -3.87
N MET A 83 -6.61 13.09 -4.84
CA MET A 83 -5.78 12.66 -5.96
C MET A 83 -6.40 13.21 -7.24
N ASP A 84 -5.92 14.38 -7.68
CA ASP A 84 -6.40 15.10 -8.86
C ASP A 84 -5.46 14.95 -10.06
N GLY A 85 -4.48 14.06 -9.96
CA GLY A 85 -3.64 13.62 -11.05
C GLY A 85 -4.34 12.62 -11.97
N ALA A 86 -3.57 11.84 -12.73
CA ALA A 86 -4.11 10.83 -13.62
C ALA A 86 -4.88 9.75 -12.84
N ALA A 87 -6.12 9.44 -13.23
CA ALA A 87 -7.01 8.50 -12.54
C ALA A 87 -6.41 7.09 -12.33
N ILE A 88 -5.47 6.68 -13.19
CA ILE A 88 -4.75 5.41 -13.04
C ILE A 88 -3.90 5.39 -11.75
N SER A 89 -3.37 6.53 -11.32
CA SER A 89 -2.53 6.64 -10.13
C SER A 89 -3.28 6.28 -8.84
N SER A 90 -4.61 6.44 -8.81
CA SER A 90 -5.44 6.09 -7.66
C SER A 90 -5.33 4.61 -7.27
N GLY A 91 -5.13 3.72 -8.23
CA GLY A 91 -5.08 2.28 -8.01
C GLY A 91 -3.68 1.70 -7.87
N MET A 92 -2.63 2.53 -7.94
CA MET A 92 -1.23 2.05 -8.00
C MET A 92 -0.54 2.02 -6.63
N GLY A 93 -1.02 2.79 -5.66
CA GLY A 93 -0.39 2.86 -4.34
C GLY A 93 1.08 3.27 -4.42
N THR A 94 1.95 2.59 -3.67
CA THR A 94 3.41 2.82 -3.69
C THR A 94 4.14 2.11 -4.82
N CYS A 95 3.45 1.41 -5.74
CA CYS A 95 4.06 0.80 -6.92
C CYS A 95 4.77 1.88 -7.76
N GLY A 96 6.11 1.86 -7.80
CA GLY A 96 6.91 2.91 -8.41
C GLY A 96 6.60 4.32 -7.88
N LEU A 97 6.03 4.45 -6.68
CA LEU A 97 5.53 5.69 -6.08
C LEU A 97 4.44 6.41 -6.91
N VAL A 98 3.78 5.70 -7.83
CA VAL A 98 2.81 6.32 -8.77
C VAL A 98 1.63 6.95 -8.05
N GLY A 99 1.13 6.35 -6.95
CA GLY A 99 0.06 6.95 -6.15
C GLY A 99 0.46 8.29 -5.52
N PRO A 100 1.54 8.35 -4.72
CA PRO A 100 2.08 9.60 -4.18
C PRO A 100 2.42 10.64 -5.24
N ILE A 101 3.01 10.23 -6.37
CA ILE A 101 3.29 11.13 -7.51
C ILE A 101 1.97 11.68 -8.09
N GLY A 102 0.92 10.84 -8.20
CA GLY A 102 -0.41 11.27 -8.65
C GLY A 102 -1.04 12.32 -7.73
N VAL A 103 -0.90 12.17 -6.42
CA VAL A 103 -1.32 13.17 -5.43
C VAL A 103 -0.53 14.48 -5.63
N TYR A 104 0.79 14.39 -5.74
CA TYR A 104 1.65 15.55 -5.94
C TYR A 104 1.35 16.31 -7.23
N THR A 105 1.18 15.59 -8.36
CA THR A 105 0.82 16.23 -9.64
C THR A 105 -0.57 16.86 -9.58
N GLY A 106 -1.50 16.30 -8.82
CA GLY A 106 -2.80 16.91 -8.54
C GLY A 106 -2.67 18.22 -7.75
N TRP A 107 -1.81 18.29 -6.75
CA TRP A 107 -1.52 19.53 -6.02
C TRP A 107 -0.96 20.63 -6.94
N LEU A 108 -0.03 20.28 -7.84
CA LEU A 108 0.51 21.25 -8.80
C LEU A 108 -0.59 21.78 -9.73
N ALA A 109 -1.44 20.92 -10.26
CA ALA A 109 -2.56 21.35 -11.11
C ALA A 109 -3.55 22.24 -10.34
N ASN A 110 -3.83 21.94 -9.07
CA ASN A 110 -4.70 22.75 -8.22
C ASN A 110 -4.10 24.12 -7.87
N ILE A 111 -2.78 24.23 -7.81
CA ILE A 111 -2.10 25.53 -7.64
C ILE A 111 -2.20 26.34 -8.93
N GLU A 112 -1.95 25.73 -10.10
CA GLU A 112 -2.06 26.40 -11.39
C GLU A 112 -3.47 26.92 -11.69
N THR A 113 -4.50 26.19 -11.24
CA THR A 113 -5.90 26.58 -11.40
C THR A 113 -6.41 27.52 -10.29
N GLY A 114 -5.57 27.85 -9.30
CA GLY A 114 -5.91 28.75 -8.19
C GLY A 114 -6.83 28.13 -7.13
N ILE A 115 -7.05 26.82 -7.16
CA ILE A 115 -7.84 26.08 -6.16
C ILE A 115 -7.07 25.96 -4.85
N MET A 116 -5.75 25.79 -4.93
CA MET A 116 -4.86 25.63 -3.78
C MET A 116 -3.78 26.74 -3.79
N PRO A 117 -3.55 27.45 -2.68
CA PRO A 117 -2.60 28.58 -2.66
C PRO A 117 -1.13 28.13 -2.71
N ALA A 118 -0.80 27.03 -2.04
CA ALA A 118 0.54 26.43 -2.02
C ALA A 118 0.51 25.07 -1.34
N ILE A 119 1.49 24.20 -1.63
CA ILE A 119 1.71 22.95 -0.91
C ILE A 119 2.31 23.27 0.46
N THR A 120 1.65 22.81 1.52
CA THR A 120 2.10 23.03 2.90
C THR A 120 2.91 21.85 3.41
N ALA A 121 3.67 22.08 4.50
CA ALA A 121 4.35 20.99 5.21
C ALA A 121 3.35 19.96 5.77
N PHE A 122 2.11 20.39 6.04
CA PHE A 122 1.04 19.50 6.50
C PHE A 122 0.61 18.50 5.42
N ASP A 123 0.54 18.93 4.15
CA ASP A 123 0.19 18.05 3.02
C ASP A 123 1.26 16.97 2.82
N TRP A 124 2.54 17.35 2.86
CA TRP A 124 3.66 16.41 2.79
C TRP A 124 3.68 15.43 3.95
N LEU A 125 3.46 15.94 5.18
CA LEU A 125 3.39 15.11 6.37
C LEU A 125 2.21 14.14 6.28
N GLY A 126 1.04 14.61 5.82
CA GLY A 126 -0.15 13.79 5.61
C GLY A 126 0.13 12.68 4.61
N MET A 127 0.70 12.99 3.45
CA MET A 127 1.02 12.01 2.43
C MET A 127 2.03 10.95 2.94
N LEU A 128 3.10 11.36 3.61
CA LEU A 128 4.10 10.44 4.15
C LEU A 128 3.49 9.54 5.23
N LEU A 129 2.73 10.15 6.15
CA LEU A 129 2.09 9.45 7.26
C LEU A 129 1.08 8.41 6.75
N ILE A 130 0.20 8.81 5.83
CA ILE A 130 -0.89 7.98 5.31
C ILE A 130 -0.38 6.89 4.38
N CYS A 131 0.56 7.21 3.48
CA CYS A 131 1.02 6.25 2.48
C CYS A 131 2.07 5.27 2.99
N ILE A 132 2.83 5.63 4.04
CA ILE A 132 3.98 4.83 4.47
C ILE A 132 3.93 4.49 5.96
N VAL A 133 3.95 5.49 6.84
CA VAL A 133 4.20 5.27 8.27
C VAL A 133 3.04 4.55 8.95
N LEU A 134 1.84 5.08 8.80
CA LEU A 134 0.65 4.54 9.46
C LEU A 134 0.30 3.13 8.99
N PRO A 135 0.30 2.83 7.66
CA PRO A 135 0.09 1.47 7.18
C PRO A 135 1.12 0.47 7.69
N ALA A 136 2.40 0.86 7.74
CA ALA A 136 3.46 -0.01 8.24
C ALA A 136 3.22 -0.37 9.71
N ILE A 137 2.98 0.63 10.57
CA ILE A 137 2.74 0.43 12.00
C ILE A 137 1.49 -0.42 12.23
N LEU A 138 0.36 -0.06 11.63
CA LEU A 138 -0.91 -0.76 11.81
C LEU A 138 -0.81 -2.21 11.35
N SER A 139 -0.21 -2.45 10.18
CA SER A 139 -0.08 -3.81 9.65
C SER A 139 0.84 -4.68 10.51
N ILE A 140 1.93 -4.11 11.05
CA ILE A 140 2.80 -4.83 12.00
C ILE A 140 2.04 -5.16 13.28
N VAL A 141 1.28 -4.21 13.84
CA VAL A 141 0.51 -4.40 15.08
C VAL A 141 -0.54 -5.49 14.88
N PHE A 142 -1.37 -5.38 13.85
CA PHE A 142 -2.39 -6.38 13.55
C PHE A 142 -1.79 -7.73 13.13
N GLY A 143 -0.69 -7.72 12.37
CA GLY A 143 0.03 -8.92 11.99
C GLY A 143 0.59 -9.67 13.20
N ASN A 144 1.20 -8.95 14.14
CA ASN A 144 1.71 -9.55 15.38
C ASN A 144 0.57 -10.07 16.28
N LEU A 145 -0.59 -9.37 16.30
CA LEU A 145 -1.76 -9.84 17.03
C LEU A 145 -2.26 -11.17 16.44
N LEU A 146 -2.41 -11.26 15.12
CA LEU A 146 -2.85 -12.50 14.46
C LEU A 146 -1.82 -13.62 14.54
N ARG A 147 -0.52 -13.31 14.59
CA ARG A 147 0.54 -14.30 14.88
C ARG A 147 0.40 -14.85 16.30
N LYS A 148 0.14 -13.99 17.31
CA LYS A 148 -0.12 -14.43 18.69
C LYS A 148 -1.37 -15.31 18.81
N MET A 149 -2.39 -15.05 17.98
CA MET A 149 -3.60 -15.88 17.91
C MET A 149 -3.40 -17.20 17.14
N GLY A 150 -2.21 -17.42 16.57
CA GLY A 150 -1.89 -18.62 15.78
C GLY A 150 -2.55 -18.65 14.40
N TRP A 151 -3.10 -17.53 13.91
CA TRP A 151 -3.75 -17.46 12.61
C TRP A 151 -2.75 -17.26 11.46
N ILE A 152 -1.62 -16.63 11.75
CA ILE A 152 -0.49 -16.44 10.83
C ILE A 152 0.71 -17.16 11.43
N LYS A 153 1.30 -18.09 10.70
CA LYS A 153 2.49 -18.83 11.10
C LYS A 153 3.75 -18.20 10.50
N GLU A 154 4.89 -18.53 11.09
CA GLU A 154 6.18 -18.21 10.48
C GLU A 154 6.32 -18.96 9.14
N GLY A 155 6.73 -18.23 8.10
CA GLY A 155 6.83 -18.75 6.73
C GLY A 155 5.60 -18.44 5.85
N ASP A 156 4.44 -18.08 6.41
CA ASP A 156 3.22 -17.78 5.64
C ASP A 156 3.37 -16.56 4.71
N LEU A 157 4.34 -15.68 4.98
CA LEU A 157 4.62 -14.48 4.19
C LEU A 157 5.92 -14.60 3.39
N LYS A 158 6.60 -15.75 3.44
CA LYS A 158 7.85 -15.96 2.69
C LYS A 158 7.57 -15.94 1.19
N LEU A 159 8.30 -15.10 0.47
CA LEU A 159 8.27 -15.08 -0.99
C LEU A 159 9.07 -16.26 -1.54
N GLU A 160 8.53 -16.92 -2.54
CA GLU A 160 9.26 -17.94 -3.27
C GLU A 160 10.38 -17.25 -4.08
N SER A 161 11.61 -17.68 -3.90
CA SER A 161 12.73 -17.17 -4.70
C SER A 161 12.72 -17.80 -6.10
N ALA A 162 13.41 -17.14 -7.05
CA ALA A 162 13.55 -17.70 -8.39
C ALA A 162 14.18 -19.10 -8.37
N ASP A 163 15.08 -19.35 -7.40
CA ASP A 163 15.73 -20.65 -7.21
C ASP A 163 14.76 -21.71 -6.69
N ASP A 164 13.81 -21.33 -5.82
CA ASP A 164 12.78 -22.25 -5.31
C ASP A 164 11.82 -22.66 -6.44
N ILE A 165 11.44 -21.70 -7.30
CA ILE A 165 10.60 -21.96 -8.46
C ILE A 165 11.33 -22.84 -9.48
N ALA A 166 12.63 -22.57 -9.72
CA ALA A 166 13.43 -23.38 -10.65
C ALA A 166 13.59 -24.82 -10.15
N ARG A 167 13.77 -25.05 -8.86
CA ARG A 167 13.82 -26.40 -8.25
C ARG A 167 12.49 -27.12 -8.37
N ALA A 168 11.38 -26.45 -8.04
CA ALA A 168 10.05 -27.05 -8.17
C ALA A 168 9.74 -27.48 -9.62
N ASN A 169 10.18 -26.70 -10.61
CA ASN A 169 10.01 -27.03 -12.03
C ASN A 169 10.97 -28.15 -12.54
N SER A 170 12.08 -28.41 -11.85
CA SER A 170 13.00 -29.47 -12.20
C SER A 170 12.62 -30.83 -11.59
N GLU A 171 11.73 -30.84 -10.59
CA GLU A 171 11.25 -32.05 -9.90
C GLU A 171 9.86 -32.49 -10.41
N ALA A 172 9.24 -31.73 -11.31
CA ALA A 172 7.94 -32.04 -11.93
C ALA A 172 8.10 -32.62 -13.32
#